data_43e42df56d60c3dcfc479157c16ad58f
#
_entry.id   43e42df56d60c3dcfc479157c16ad58f
#
_cell.length_a   1.000
_cell.length_b   1.000
_cell.length_c   1.000
_cell.angle_alpha   90.00
_cell.angle_beta   90.00
_cell.angle_gamma   90.00
#
_symmetry.space_group_name_H-M   'P 1'
#
loop_
_entity.id
_entity.type
_entity.pdbx_description
1 polymer ?
#
loop_
_entity_poly.entity_id
_entity_poly.type
_entity_poly.pdbx_seq_one_letter_code
_entity_poly.pdbx_strand_id
1 'polypeptide(L)'
;MKRFSIKTALISAVTAAALSFTAGAGLAQDKVDHSAHAGHNMSSAPWAMAYDAANAVMHEGMAITYSDNPDLDFARAMLAHHQGAVAMAQIQLQHGTDPEMRALAQAIIDAQAAEIAQMQAFIAKLGG
;
A
#
# COMPACT_ATOMS: atom_id res chain seq x y z
N MET A 1 -53.26 11.13 10.75
CA MET A 1 -52.34 12.27 10.46
C MET A 1 -51.25 12.27 11.52
N LYS A 2 -50.06 11.73 11.21
CA LYS A 2 -48.89 11.74 12.10
C LYS A 2 -47.87 12.72 11.52
N ARG A 3 -47.62 13.80 12.27
CA ARG A 3 -46.65 14.84 11.90
C ARG A 3 -45.24 14.34 12.19
N PHE A 4 -44.39 14.24 11.16
CA PHE A 4 -42.97 13.99 11.30
C PHE A 4 -42.27 15.34 11.63
N SER A 5 -41.64 15.39 12.79
CA SER A 5 -40.84 16.53 13.23
C SER A 5 -39.41 16.36 12.74
N ILE A 6 -38.99 17.26 11.84
CA ILE A 6 -37.63 17.34 11.36
C ILE A 6 -36.77 18.07 12.39
N LYS A 7 -35.87 17.36 13.05
CA LYS A 7 -34.88 17.99 13.93
C LYS A 7 -33.72 18.54 13.06
N THR A 8 -33.62 19.83 13.07
CA THR A 8 -32.55 20.62 12.43
C THR A 8 -31.21 20.31 13.10
N ALA A 9 -30.26 19.72 12.38
CA ALA A 9 -28.89 19.53 12.84
C ALA A 9 -28.09 20.81 12.59
N LEU A 10 -27.48 21.31 13.64
CA LEU A 10 -26.58 22.48 13.66
C LEU A 10 -25.31 22.17 12.87
N ILE A 11 -25.06 22.96 11.85
CA ILE A 11 -23.81 22.98 11.09
C ILE A 11 -22.80 23.79 11.89
N SER A 12 -21.79 23.11 12.45
CA SER A 12 -20.63 23.78 13.06
C SER A 12 -19.74 24.37 11.98
N ALA A 13 -19.56 25.67 12.00
CA ALA A 13 -18.63 26.40 11.15
C ALA A 13 -17.20 26.04 11.52
N VAL A 14 -16.45 25.47 10.55
CA VAL A 14 -15.01 25.31 10.64
C VAL A 14 -14.36 26.60 10.18
N THR A 15 -13.76 27.35 11.10
CA THR A 15 -12.94 28.52 10.83
C THR A 15 -11.65 28.10 10.13
N ALA A 16 -11.50 28.53 8.88
CA ALA A 16 -10.25 28.40 8.13
C ALA A 16 -9.20 29.36 8.69
N ALA A 17 -8.18 28.83 9.35
CA ALA A 17 -6.97 29.58 9.68
C ALA A 17 -6.09 29.65 8.44
N ALA A 18 -5.94 30.83 7.86
CA ALA A 18 -5.00 31.10 6.79
C ALA A 18 -3.57 31.06 7.35
N LEU A 19 -2.80 30.02 7.06
CA LEU A 19 -1.35 30.01 7.26
C LEU A 19 -0.68 30.73 6.10
N SER A 20 -0.13 31.92 6.38
CA SER A 20 0.74 32.64 5.48
C SER A 20 2.05 31.87 5.31
N PHE A 21 2.25 31.29 4.11
CA PHE A 21 3.50 30.63 3.76
C PHE A 21 4.49 31.69 3.27
N THR A 22 5.46 32.03 4.12
CA THR A 22 6.62 32.83 3.70
C THR A 22 7.53 31.97 2.83
N ALA A 23 7.72 32.37 1.59
CA ALA A 23 8.72 31.79 0.69
C ALA A 23 10.12 32.06 1.26
N GLY A 24 10.76 31.03 1.78
CA GLY A 24 12.12 31.06 2.28
C GLY A 24 12.95 29.94 1.69
N ALA A 25 13.97 30.33 0.92
CA ALA A 25 15.24 29.69 0.64
C ALA A 25 15.24 28.23 0.15
N GLY A 26 15.81 28.05 -1.04
CA GLY A 26 16.09 26.79 -1.72
C GLY A 26 16.57 25.68 -0.82
N LEU A 27 15.76 24.63 -0.73
CA LEU A 27 16.22 23.33 -0.30
C LEU A 27 16.97 22.72 -1.48
N ALA A 28 18.29 22.61 -1.34
CA ALA A 28 19.05 21.71 -2.17
C ALA A 28 18.38 20.36 -2.11
N GLN A 29 17.91 19.86 -3.24
CA GLN A 29 17.51 18.46 -3.37
C GLN A 29 18.80 17.65 -3.26
N ASP A 30 19.12 17.21 -2.04
CA ASP A 30 20.05 16.12 -1.86
C ASP A 30 19.53 14.96 -2.69
N LYS A 31 20.26 14.66 -3.76
CA LYS A 31 20.05 13.43 -4.51
C LYS A 31 20.23 12.29 -3.51
N VAL A 32 19.14 11.75 -3.03
CA VAL A 32 19.18 10.51 -2.28
C VAL A 32 19.67 9.45 -3.25
N ASP A 33 20.92 9.10 -3.11
CA ASP A 33 21.54 8.02 -3.87
C ASP A 33 20.93 6.70 -3.41
N HIS A 34 19.99 6.18 -4.17
CA HIS A 34 19.36 4.90 -3.93
C HIS A 34 20.26 3.70 -4.25
N SER A 35 21.52 3.94 -4.66
CA SER A 35 22.49 2.87 -4.94
C SER A 35 23.08 2.21 -3.68
N ALA A 36 22.81 2.78 -2.48
CA ALA A 36 23.34 2.26 -1.20
C ALA A 36 22.58 1.03 -0.65
N HIS A 37 21.58 0.52 -1.33
CA HIS A 37 20.87 -0.70 -0.90
C HIS A 37 21.55 -2.01 -1.33
N ALA A 38 22.73 -1.95 -1.92
CA ALA A 38 23.52 -3.12 -2.31
C ALA A 38 24.32 -3.77 -1.15
N GLY A 39 24.04 -3.39 0.09
CA GLY A 39 24.68 -3.94 1.29
C GLY A 39 23.71 -4.67 2.21
N HIS A 40 22.80 -5.49 1.68
CA HIS A 40 22.03 -6.39 2.53
C HIS A 40 23.00 -7.37 3.16
N ASN A 41 23.16 -7.25 4.49
CA ASN A 41 23.79 -8.29 5.29
C ASN A 41 22.92 -9.54 5.09
N MET A 42 23.31 -10.41 4.14
CA MET A 42 22.59 -11.61 3.78
C MET A 42 22.49 -12.49 5.03
N SER A 43 21.43 -12.31 5.80
CA SER A 43 21.13 -13.24 6.85
C SER A 43 20.88 -14.60 6.20
N SER A 44 21.61 -15.64 6.65
CA SER A 44 21.39 -17.01 6.18
C SER A 44 20.10 -17.63 6.76
N ALA A 45 19.32 -16.85 7.50
CA ALA A 45 18.07 -17.30 8.06
C ALA A 45 17.05 -17.56 6.93
N PRO A 46 16.32 -18.68 6.98
CA PRO A 46 15.37 -19.05 5.91
C PRO A 46 14.30 -17.97 5.63
N TRP A 47 13.83 -17.29 6.66
CA TRP A 47 12.85 -16.21 6.51
C TRP A 47 13.42 -14.97 5.81
N ALA A 48 14.72 -14.65 6.01
CA ALA A 48 15.34 -13.51 5.36
C ALA A 48 15.38 -13.71 3.83
N MET A 49 15.80 -14.88 3.38
CA MET A 49 15.79 -15.24 1.96
C MET A 49 14.37 -15.22 1.38
N ALA A 50 13.38 -15.68 2.16
CA ALA A 50 11.98 -15.65 1.73
C ALA A 50 11.45 -14.22 1.58
N TYR A 51 11.79 -13.31 2.51
CA TYR A 51 11.45 -11.89 2.40
C TYR A 51 12.12 -11.22 1.20
N ASP A 52 13.40 -11.50 0.96
CA ASP A 52 14.12 -10.95 -0.19
C ASP A 52 13.48 -11.40 -1.51
N ALA A 53 13.10 -12.67 -1.61
CA ALA A 53 12.40 -13.19 -2.78
C ALA A 53 11.01 -12.54 -2.96
N ALA A 54 10.23 -12.41 -1.89
CA ALA A 54 8.91 -11.77 -1.94
C ALA A 54 9.01 -10.29 -2.36
N ASN A 55 10.00 -9.56 -1.82
CA ASN A 55 10.26 -8.18 -2.18
C ASN A 55 10.70 -8.03 -3.65
N ALA A 56 11.56 -8.92 -4.14
CA ALA A 56 12.01 -8.89 -5.54
C ALA A 56 10.82 -9.06 -6.51
N VAL A 57 9.96 -10.06 -6.26
CA VAL A 57 8.75 -10.30 -7.08
C VAL A 57 7.79 -9.12 -7.02
N MET A 58 7.58 -8.53 -5.84
CA MET A 58 6.73 -7.36 -5.68
C MET A 58 7.28 -6.16 -6.48
N HIS A 59 8.57 -5.86 -6.35
CA HIS A 59 9.19 -4.73 -7.06
C HIS A 59 9.15 -4.93 -8.58
N GLU A 60 9.41 -6.14 -9.07
CA GLU A 60 9.27 -6.47 -10.49
C GLU A 60 7.85 -6.25 -10.98
N GLY A 61 6.86 -6.72 -10.24
CA GLY A 61 5.45 -6.56 -10.59
C GLY A 61 4.96 -5.11 -10.52
N MET A 62 5.55 -4.27 -9.67
CA MET A 62 5.25 -2.84 -9.59
C MET A 62 5.94 -2.01 -10.68
N ALA A 63 6.97 -2.52 -11.33
CA ALA A 63 7.68 -1.87 -12.43
C ALA A 63 6.87 -1.99 -13.74
N ILE A 64 5.67 -1.43 -13.74
CA ILE A 64 4.76 -1.47 -14.88
C ILE A 64 5.19 -0.53 -16.00
N THR A 65 4.81 -0.87 -17.24
CA THR A 65 4.80 0.11 -18.33
C THR A 65 3.50 0.92 -18.23
N TYR A 66 3.64 2.22 -18.07
CA TYR A 66 2.48 3.11 -17.98
C TYR A 66 1.69 3.13 -19.28
N SER A 67 0.36 3.14 -19.15
CA SER A 67 -0.59 3.28 -20.25
C SER A 67 -1.20 4.68 -20.26
N ASP A 68 -2.10 4.95 -21.20
CA ASP A 68 -2.87 6.20 -21.20
C ASP A 68 -4.07 6.16 -20.23
N ASN A 69 -4.17 5.11 -19.41
CA ASN A 69 -5.26 4.91 -18.46
C ASN A 69 -4.72 4.80 -17.03
N PRO A 70 -4.78 5.88 -16.22
CA PRO A 70 -4.24 5.90 -14.88
C PRO A 70 -4.94 4.91 -13.91
N ASP A 71 -6.21 4.59 -14.16
CA ASP A 71 -6.93 3.62 -13.33
C ASP A 71 -6.41 2.20 -13.56
N LEU A 72 -6.07 1.88 -14.82
CA LEU A 72 -5.46 0.60 -15.17
C LEU A 72 -4.04 0.48 -14.60
N ASP A 73 -3.25 1.55 -14.69
CA ASP A 73 -1.89 1.59 -14.17
C ASP A 73 -1.88 1.46 -12.65
N PHE A 74 -2.80 2.15 -11.97
CA PHE A 74 -3.02 1.98 -10.54
C PHE A 74 -3.37 0.54 -10.19
N ALA A 75 -4.34 -0.07 -10.89
CA ALA A 75 -4.78 -1.42 -10.59
C ALA A 75 -3.65 -2.44 -10.79
N ARG A 76 -2.83 -2.31 -11.83
CA ARG A 76 -1.69 -3.19 -12.12
C ARG A 76 -0.61 -3.10 -11.04
N ALA A 77 -0.17 -1.89 -10.72
CA ALA A 77 0.87 -1.68 -9.72
C ALA A 77 0.40 -2.09 -8.32
N MET A 78 -0.82 -1.73 -7.95
CA MET A 78 -1.39 -2.02 -6.64
C MET A 78 -1.70 -3.51 -6.46
N LEU A 79 -2.06 -4.22 -7.53
CA LEU A 79 -2.21 -5.69 -7.49
C LEU A 79 -0.89 -6.37 -7.09
N ALA A 80 0.22 -5.99 -7.71
CA ALA A 80 1.53 -6.53 -7.37
C ALA A 80 1.94 -6.19 -5.92
N HIS A 81 1.65 -4.97 -5.47
CA HIS A 81 1.91 -4.56 -4.09
C HIS A 81 1.12 -5.41 -3.08
N HIS A 82 -0.17 -5.64 -3.31
CA HIS A 82 -1.03 -6.44 -2.43
C HIS A 82 -0.59 -7.91 -2.40
N GLN A 83 -0.25 -8.48 -3.55
CA GLN A 83 0.28 -9.83 -3.63
C GLN A 83 1.60 -9.97 -2.85
N GLY A 84 2.48 -8.97 -2.94
CA GLY A 84 3.72 -8.92 -2.16
C GLY A 84 3.46 -8.84 -0.65
N ALA A 85 2.52 -8.00 -0.22
CA ALA A 85 2.14 -7.89 1.20
C ALA A 85 1.55 -9.21 1.74
N VAL A 86 0.71 -9.89 0.97
CA VAL A 86 0.20 -11.23 1.33
C VAL A 86 1.33 -12.24 1.44
N ALA A 87 2.29 -12.25 0.51
CA ALA A 87 3.45 -13.13 0.57
C ALA A 87 4.28 -12.88 1.84
N MET A 88 4.55 -11.61 2.20
CA MET A 88 5.24 -11.27 3.45
C MET A 88 4.46 -11.71 4.69
N ALA A 89 3.15 -11.55 4.71
CA ALA A 89 2.29 -12.00 5.79
C ALA A 89 2.33 -13.53 5.95
N GLN A 90 2.37 -14.28 4.86
CA GLN A 90 2.53 -15.74 4.88
C GLN A 90 3.88 -16.17 5.46
N ILE A 91 4.97 -15.47 5.12
CA ILE A 91 6.30 -15.72 5.71
C ILE A 91 6.25 -15.47 7.22
N GLN A 92 5.59 -14.40 7.67
CA GLN A 92 5.40 -14.11 9.09
C GLN A 92 4.63 -15.23 9.79
N LEU A 93 3.59 -15.79 9.17
CA LEU A 93 2.85 -16.93 9.72
C LEU A 93 3.67 -18.22 9.78
N GLN A 94 4.62 -18.40 8.87
CA GLN A 94 5.48 -19.58 8.84
C GLN A 94 6.61 -19.54 9.87
N HIS A 95 7.19 -18.36 10.08
CA HIS A 95 8.44 -18.23 10.83
C HIS A 95 8.32 -17.39 12.10
N GLY A 96 7.37 -16.47 12.15
CA GLY A 96 7.16 -15.58 13.29
C GLY A 96 6.50 -16.31 14.46
N THR A 97 6.93 -15.95 15.67
CA THR A 97 6.43 -16.57 16.92
C THR A 97 5.62 -15.59 17.77
N ASP A 98 5.76 -14.29 17.53
CA ASP A 98 5.04 -13.26 18.26
C ASP A 98 3.54 -13.31 17.92
N PRO A 99 2.64 -13.44 18.91
CA PRO A 99 1.21 -13.60 18.67
C PRO A 99 0.54 -12.37 18.04
N GLU A 100 1.00 -11.16 18.35
CA GLU A 100 0.44 -9.94 17.78
C GLU A 100 0.82 -9.80 16.31
N MET A 101 2.07 -10.08 15.97
CA MET A 101 2.54 -10.04 14.58
C MET A 101 1.91 -11.13 13.74
N ARG A 102 1.67 -12.31 14.31
CA ARG A 102 0.93 -13.39 13.62
C ARG A 102 -0.54 -13.01 13.38
N ALA A 103 -1.19 -12.41 14.37
CA ALA A 103 -2.56 -11.91 14.22
C ALA A 103 -2.66 -10.81 13.17
N LEU A 104 -1.71 -9.87 13.16
CA LEU A 104 -1.62 -8.84 12.12
C LEU A 104 -1.42 -9.43 10.73
N ALA A 105 -0.53 -10.41 10.59
CA ALA A 105 -0.29 -11.07 9.30
C ALA A 105 -1.55 -11.77 8.77
N GLN A 106 -2.29 -12.47 9.62
CA GLN A 106 -3.57 -13.07 9.23
C GLN A 106 -4.59 -12.00 8.80
N ALA A 107 -4.72 -10.93 9.56
CA ALA A 107 -5.63 -9.83 9.22
C ALA A 107 -5.27 -9.15 7.88
N ILE A 108 -3.99 -9.03 7.55
CA ILE A 108 -3.54 -8.53 6.24
C ILE A 108 -3.99 -9.47 5.12
N ILE A 109 -3.80 -10.77 5.26
CA ILE A 109 -4.23 -11.75 4.26
C ILE A 109 -5.74 -11.65 4.01
N ASP A 110 -6.51 -11.63 5.08
CA ASP A 110 -7.98 -11.60 5.00
C ASP A 110 -8.48 -10.29 4.37
N ALA A 111 -7.91 -9.14 4.76
CA ALA A 111 -8.32 -7.84 4.25
C ALA A 111 -8.00 -7.67 2.75
N GLN A 112 -6.84 -8.16 2.30
CA GLN A 112 -6.40 -7.93 0.94
C GLN A 112 -7.00 -8.89 -0.10
N ALA A 113 -7.59 -9.99 0.33
CA ALA A 113 -8.18 -10.97 -0.58
C ALA A 113 -9.26 -10.37 -1.49
N ALA A 114 -10.16 -9.55 -0.95
CA ALA A 114 -11.23 -8.90 -1.70
C ALA A 114 -10.69 -7.82 -2.65
N GLU A 115 -9.70 -7.05 -2.22
CA GLU A 115 -9.09 -5.98 -3.02
C GLU A 115 -8.28 -6.56 -4.19
N ILE A 116 -7.55 -7.65 -3.98
CA ILE A 116 -6.88 -8.40 -5.05
C ILE A 116 -7.89 -8.87 -6.11
N ALA A 117 -9.00 -9.47 -5.67
CA ALA A 117 -10.05 -9.93 -6.59
C ALA A 117 -10.68 -8.77 -7.37
N GLN A 118 -10.90 -7.63 -6.73
CA GLN A 118 -11.43 -6.43 -7.37
C GLN A 118 -10.47 -5.89 -8.45
N MET A 119 -9.18 -5.77 -8.14
CA MET A 119 -8.18 -5.31 -9.10
C MET A 119 -8.02 -6.27 -10.28
N GLN A 120 -7.99 -7.57 -10.03
CA GLN A 120 -7.95 -8.59 -11.08
C GLN A 120 -9.16 -8.50 -12.04
N ALA A 121 -10.37 -8.35 -11.49
CA ALA A 121 -11.59 -8.19 -12.27
C ALA A 121 -11.57 -6.89 -13.09
N PHE A 122 -11.05 -5.79 -12.52
CA PHE A 122 -10.93 -4.52 -13.22
C PHE A 122 -9.94 -4.59 -14.38
N ILE A 123 -8.77 -5.19 -14.18
CA ILE A 123 -7.74 -5.38 -15.22
C ILE A 123 -8.31 -6.25 -16.36
N ALA A 124 -8.95 -7.38 -16.02
CA ALA A 124 -9.54 -8.27 -17.00
C ALA A 124 -10.64 -7.60 -17.84
N LYS A 125 -11.46 -6.73 -17.23
CA LYS A 125 -12.50 -5.95 -17.93
C LYS A 125 -11.92 -5.02 -18.99
N LEU A 126 -10.71 -4.51 -18.80
CA LEU A 126 -10.04 -3.60 -19.75
C LEU A 126 -9.14 -4.32 -20.75
N GLY A 127 -9.11 -5.66 -20.76
CA GLY A 127 -8.35 -6.47 -21.70
C GLY A 127 -6.85 -6.50 -21.40
N GLY A 128 -6.48 -6.29 -20.12
CA GLY A 128 -5.09 -6.27 -19.65
C GLY A 128 -4.61 -7.62 -19.19
#